data_f36f03d3214ca7caf731a3144209cdff
#
_entry.id   f36f03d3214ca7caf731a3144209cdff
#
_cell.length_a   1.000
_cell.length_b   1.000
_cell.length_c   1.000
_cell.angle_alpha   90.00
_cell.angle_beta   90.00
_cell.angle_gamma   90.00
#
_symmetry.space_group_name_H-M   'P 1'
#
loop_
_entity.id
_entity.type
_entity.pdbx_description
1 polymer ?
#
loop_
_entity_poly.entity_id
_entity_poly.type
_entity_poly.pdbx_seq_one_letter_code
_entity_poly.pdbx_strand_id
1 'polypeptide(L)'
;MALHTGRRQMSMRHILSKFIADDDELLTNVQEGDSQPNAVDLRVGKIFRLEDKQFEISENTKKHRGSWEVEPHDGYFYLEPGTYEILMENIVKIPEGYAGWVITRSTLNRNGLFITSGLYDSGYHGVMAGALHVEGGPAKIEKSCAAASSPPITPTLDGITNFGQSSPA
;
A
#
# COMPACT_ATOMS: atom_id res chain seq x y z
N MET A 1 39.09 8.97 -31.01
CA MET A 1 37.64 9.25 -31.06
C MET A 1 36.99 8.35 -30.02
N ALA A 2 36.81 8.85 -28.81
CA ALA A 2 36.36 8.05 -27.65
C ALA A 2 34.85 8.16 -27.56
N LEU A 3 34.16 7.03 -27.75
CA LEU A 3 32.72 6.90 -27.53
C LEU A 3 32.45 6.92 -26.03
N HIS A 4 31.92 8.04 -25.55
CA HIS A 4 31.38 8.17 -24.22
C HIS A 4 30.04 7.41 -24.16
N THR A 5 30.06 6.14 -23.74
CA THR A 5 28.85 5.41 -23.33
C THR A 5 28.41 5.94 -21.98
N GLY A 6 27.60 6.98 -22.00
CA GLY A 6 26.94 7.47 -20.81
C GLY A 6 26.01 6.39 -20.25
N ARG A 7 26.47 5.64 -19.23
CA ARG A 7 25.58 4.88 -18.35
C ARG A 7 24.61 5.88 -17.73
N ARG A 8 23.39 5.90 -18.20
CA ARG A 8 22.28 6.51 -17.44
C ARG A 8 22.18 5.74 -16.14
N GLN A 9 22.73 6.31 -15.10
CA GLN A 9 22.49 5.87 -13.73
C GLN A 9 21.00 6.11 -13.50
N MET A 10 20.19 5.05 -13.58
CA MET A 10 18.79 5.10 -13.16
C MET A 10 18.82 5.31 -11.64
N SER A 11 18.77 6.57 -11.24
CA SER A 11 18.40 6.93 -9.89
C SER A 11 17.03 6.32 -9.64
N MET A 12 16.91 5.42 -8.66
CA MET A 12 15.61 5.05 -8.11
C MET A 12 15.01 6.33 -7.53
N ARG A 13 14.30 7.07 -8.35
CA ARG A 13 13.56 8.24 -7.90
C ARG A 13 12.31 7.74 -7.22
N HIS A 14 12.21 8.02 -5.94
CA HIS A 14 11.00 7.87 -5.17
C HIS A 14 9.92 8.76 -5.80
N ILE A 15 9.05 8.16 -6.60
CA ILE A 15 8.06 8.89 -7.37
C ILE A 15 7.06 9.59 -6.45
N LEU A 16 6.65 8.94 -5.35
CA LEU A 16 5.58 9.46 -4.50
C LEU A 16 5.95 10.75 -3.74
N SER A 17 7.12 10.84 -3.12
CA SER A 17 7.43 12.01 -2.27
C SER A 17 7.66 13.31 -3.05
N LYS A 18 8.03 13.24 -4.34
CA LYS A 18 8.31 14.40 -5.17
C LYS A 18 7.20 14.74 -6.18
N PHE A 19 6.39 13.75 -6.58
CA PHE A 19 5.35 13.92 -7.60
C PHE A 19 3.97 14.16 -7.02
N ILE A 20 3.71 13.83 -5.75
CA ILE A 20 2.41 14.11 -5.12
C ILE A 20 2.18 15.59 -4.89
N ALA A 21 3.25 16.38 -4.72
CA ALA A 21 3.11 17.83 -4.66
C ALA A 21 2.70 18.46 -6.00
N ASP A 22 2.89 17.75 -7.11
CA ASP A 22 2.66 18.27 -8.46
C ASP A 22 1.56 17.50 -9.23
N ASP A 23 1.03 16.38 -8.69
CA ASP A 23 0.11 15.52 -9.44
C ASP A 23 -0.87 14.77 -8.50
N ASP A 24 -2.00 15.41 -8.21
CA ASP A 24 -3.15 14.81 -7.48
C ASP A 24 -3.71 13.54 -8.16
N GLU A 25 -3.22 13.19 -9.36
CA GLU A 25 -3.69 12.02 -10.09
C GLU A 25 -3.13 10.70 -9.56
N LEU A 26 -1.95 10.68 -8.91
CA LEU A 26 -1.32 9.44 -8.45
C LEU A 26 -1.85 8.96 -7.09
N LEU A 27 -2.14 9.88 -6.20
CA LEU A 27 -2.68 9.57 -4.87
C LEU A 27 -3.58 10.70 -4.39
N THR A 28 -4.85 10.38 -4.13
CA THR A 28 -5.82 11.36 -3.62
C THR A 28 -5.78 11.48 -2.10
N ASN A 29 -6.42 12.51 -1.55
CA ASN A 29 -6.58 12.74 -0.10
C ASN A 29 -5.26 12.78 0.69
N VAL A 30 -4.19 13.25 0.07
CA VAL A 30 -2.92 13.55 0.75
C VAL A 30 -3.05 14.87 1.48
N GLN A 31 -2.78 14.89 2.78
CA GLN A 31 -2.84 16.09 3.59
C GLN A 31 -1.43 16.64 3.87
N GLU A 32 -1.38 17.87 4.33
CA GLU A 32 -0.13 18.46 4.78
C GLU A 32 0.53 17.59 5.86
N GLY A 33 1.80 17.25 5.68
CA GLY A 33 2.57 16.39 6.57
C GLY A 33 2.51 14.89 6.26
N ASP A 34 1.66 14.43 5.34
CA ASP A 34 1.60 13.01 4.95
C ASP A 34 2.80 12.60 4.08
N SER A 35 3.36 13.54 3.31
CA SER A 35 4.54 13.27 2.49
C SER A 35 5.79 13.14 3.34
N GLN A 36 6.35 11.93 3.37
CA GLN A 36 7.59 11.59 4.07
C GLN A 36 8.74 11.43 3.07
N PRO A 37 10.03 11.47 3.49
CA PRO A 37 11.16 11.35 2.57
C PRO A 37 11.13 10.10 1.67
N ASN A 38 10.60 8.98 2.18
CA ASN A 38 10.61 7.68 1.50
C ASN A 38 9.23 7.03 1.38
N ALA A 39 8.17 7.73 1.72
CA ALA A 39 6.82 7.20 1.67
C ALA A 39 5.79 8.32 1.74
N VAL A 40 4.52 7.98 1.45
CA VAL A 40 3.39 8.84 1.79
C VAL A 40 2.51 8.11 2.78
N ASP A 41 2.14 8.79 3.84
CA ASP A 41 1.25 8.25 4.85
C ASP A 41 -0.17 8.14 4.30
N LEU A 42 -0.79 7.00 4.58
CA LEU A 42 -2.14 6.67 4.15
C LEU A 42 -3.09 6.72 5.35
N ARG A 43 -4.29 7.22 5.10
CA ARG A 43 -5.28 7.46 6.14
C ARG A 43 -6.31 6.35 6.21
N VAL A 44 -6.68 5.98 7.43
CA VAL A 44 -7.68 4.94 7.70
C VAL A 44 -9.06 5.41 7.24
N GLY A 45 -9.66 4.69 6.29
CA GLY A 45 -11.01 4.93 5.81
C GLY A 45 -12.04 4.06 6.51
N LYS A 46 -11.98 2.75 6.25
CA LYS A 46 -12.91 1.76 6.78
C LYS A 46 -12.16 0.56 7.35
N ILE A 47 -12.76 -0.05 8.34
CA ILE A 47 -12.26 -1.30 8.95
C ILE A 47 -13.41 -2.31 8.96
N PHE A 48 -13.11 -3.54 8.53
CA PHE A 48 -14.06 -4.65 8.52
C PHE A 48 -13.51 -5.78 9.36
N ARG A 49 -14.30 -6.32 10.28
CA ARG A 49 -13.95 -7.54 10.99
C ARG A 49 -14.27 -8.74 10.10
N LEU A 50 -13.30 -9.64 9.95
CA LEU A 50 -13.51 -10.88 9.21
C LEU A 50 -14.37 -11.84 10.01
N GLU A 51 -15.30 -12.52 9.35
CA GLU A 51 -16.10 -13.57 9.97
C GLU A 51 -15.25 -14.84 10.20
N ASP A 52 -15.51 -15.53 11.31
CA ASP A 52 -14.91 -16.83 11.59
C ASP A 52 -15.60 -17.93 10.76
N LYS A 53 -15.36 -17.87 9.46
CA LYS A 53 -15.86 -18.83 8.47
C LYS A 53 -14.70 -19.40 7.66
N GLN A 54 -14.89 -20.57 7.12
CA GLN A 54 -13.92 -21.20 6.24
C GLN A 54 -13.71 -20.34 4.99
N PHE A 55 -12.44 -19.99 4.71
CA PHE A 55 -12.00 -19.51 3.40
C PHE A 55 -11.64 -20.69 2.53
N GLU A 56 -12.03 -20.66 1.27
CA GLU A 56 -11.71 -21.70 0.29
C GLU A 56 -11.12 -21.08 -0.97
N ILE A 57 -10.03 -21.63 -1.43
CA ILE A 57 -9.40 -21.28 -2.71
C ILE A 57 -8.91 -22.56 -3.42
N SER A 58 -9.27 -22.70 -4.67
CA SER A 58 -8.76 -23.72 -5.59
C SER A 58 -8.64 -23.11 -6.98
N GLU A 59 -8.18 -23.87 -7.98
CA GLU A 59 -8.12 -23.38 -9.36
C GLU A 59 -9.45 -22.81 -9.87
N ASN A 60 -10.57 -23.42 -9.45
CA ASN A 60 -11.90 -23.09 -9.99
C ASN A 60 -12.85 -22.48 -8.96
N THR A 61 -12.41 -22.35 -7.71
CA THR A 61 -13.28 -21.87 -6.61
C THR A 61 -12.55 -20.84 -5.76
N LYS A 62 -13.22 -19.72 -5.52
CA LYS A 62 -12.81 -18.74 -4.54
C LYS A 62 -14.03 -18.36 -3.69
N LYS A 63 -14.04 -18.81 -2.43
CA LYS A 63 -15.10 -18.52 -1.47
C LYS A 63 -14.55 -17.71 -0.32
N HIS A 64 -14.92 -16.45 -0.28
CA HIS A 64 -14.53 -15.54 0.81
C HIS A 64 -15.31 -15.85 2.09
N ARG A 65 -14.65 -15.59 3.23
CA ARG A 65 -15.31 -15.64 4.53
C ARG A 65 -16.12 -14.38 4.73
N GLY A 66 -16.91 -13.82 4.57
CA GLY A 66 -17.61 -12.55 4.85
C GLY A 66 -16.89 -11.64 5.84
N SER A 67 -17.40 -10.46 5.97
CA SER A 67 -16.93 -9.44 6.92
C SER A 67 -18.09 -8.49 7.26
N TRP A 68 -17.96 -7.77 8.38
CA TRP A 68 -18.87 -6.68 8.73
C TRP A 68 -18.07 -5.42 9.06
N GLU A 69 -18.58 -4.27 8.66
CA GLU A 69 -17.96 -2.97 8.92
C GLU A 69 -17.95 -2.69 10.42
N VAL A 70 -16.81 -2.24 10.93
CA VAL A 70 -16.67 -1.72 12.29
C VAL A 70 -16.98 -0.25 12.24
N GLU A 71 -18.12 0.15 12.81
CA GLU A 71 -18.50 1.55 12.86
C GLU A 71 -17.63 2.31 13.88
N PRO A 72 -17.10 3.48 13.53
CA PRO A 72 -16.38 4.31 14.47
C PRO A 72 -17.36 4.93 15.50
N HIS A 73 -16.96 4.96 16.76
CA HIS A 73 -17.68 5.63 17.83
C HIS A 73 -16.86 6.85 18.30
N ASP A 74 -17.49 8.02 18.38
CA ASP A 74 -16.85 9.29 18.74
C ASP A 74 -15.57 9.58 17.90
N GLY A 75 -15.57 9.19 16.62
CA GLY A 75 -14.45 9.37 15.71
C GLY A 75 -13.34 8.32 15.82
N TYR A 76 -13.54 7.24 16.60
CA TYR A 76 -12.53 6.20 16.80
C TYR A 76 -13.08 4.81 16.52
N PHE A 77 -12.24 3.97 15.92
CA PHE A 77 -12.43 2.53 15.87
C PHE A 77 -11.91 1.89 17.15
N TYR A 78 -12.71 1.02 17.78
CA TYR A 78 -12.33 0.23 18.94
C TYR A 78 -12.20 -1.23 18.50
N LEU A 79 -10.98 -1.75 18.52
CA LEU A 79 -10.63 -3.04 17.95
C LEU A 79 -10.16 -3.99 19.05
N GLU A 80 -10.81 -5.13 19.16
CA GLU A 80 -10.31 -6.26 19.95
C GLU A 80 -9.21 -7.01 19.18
N PRO A 81 -8.37 -7.81 19.86
CA PRO A 81 -7.40 -8.66 19.18
C PRO A 81 -8.04 -9.50 18.06
N GLY A 82 -7.36 -9.58 16.92
CA GLY A 82 -7.84 -10.30 15.75
C GLY A 82 -7.38 -9.70 14.44
N THR A 83 -7.90 -10.27 13.35
CA THR A 83 -7.60 -9.82 11.99
C THR A 83 -8.78 -9.11 11.37
N TYR A 84 -8.50 -7.99 10.74
CA TYR A 84 -9.46 -7.11 10.08
C TYR A 84 -9.01 -6.83 8.66
N GLU A 85 -9.95 -6.49 7.79
CA GLU A 85 -9.65 -5.82 6.54
C GLU A 85 -9.64 -4.31 6.81
N ILE A 86 -8.63 -3.61 6.33
CA ILE A 86 -8.52 -2.15 6.40
C ILE A 86 -8.49 -1.55 5.00
N LEU A 87 -9.36 -0.58 4.76
CA LEU A 87 -9.38 0.23 3.55
C LEU A 87 -8.88 1.63 3.87
N MET A 88 -7.99 2.15 3.02
CA MET A 88 -7.50 3.53 3.15
C MET A 88 -8.49 4.51 2.52
N GLU A 89 -8.48 5.76 2.95
CA GLU A 89 -9.24 6.83 2.29
C GLU A 89 -8.63 7.23 0.94
N ASN A 90 -7.34 6.97 0.79
CA ASN A 90 -6.58 7.35 -0.38
C ASN A 90 -6.89 6.42 -1.57
N ILE A 91 -7.10 7.01 -2.73
CA ILE A 91 -7.16 6.29 -4.00
C ILE A 91 -5.82 6.43 -4.69
N VAL A 92 -5.24 5.31 -5.11
CA VAL A 92 -3.97 5.27 -5.81
C VAL A 92 -4.17 4.92 -7.28
N LYS A 93 -3.36 5.53 -8.13
CA LYS A 93 -3.22 5.17 -9.53
C LYS A 93 -1.77 4.76 -9.78
N ILE A 94 -1.54 3.47 -9.99
CA ILE A 94 -0.21 2.94 -10.26
C ILE A 94 0.09 3.12 -11.75
N PRO A 95 1.11 3.90 -12.13
CA PRO A 95 1.46 4.10 -13.53
C PRO A 95 1.94 2.79 -14.19
N GLU A 96 1.85 2.73 -15.51
CA GLU A 96 2.41 1.63 -16.29
C GLU A 96 3.91 1.47 -16.03
N GLY A 97 4.35 0.22 -15.84
CA GLY A 97 5.74 -0.12 -15.54
C GLY A 97 6.14 0.06 -14.08
N TYR A 98 5.17 0.28 -13.18
CA TYR A 98 5.40 0.41 -11.74
C TYR A 98 4.54 -0.56 -10.94
N ALA A 99 4.91 -0.76 -9.69
CA ALA A 99 4.14 -1.52 -8.70
C ALA A 99 4.20 -0.81 -7.35
N GLY A 100 3.18 -1.01 -6.52
CA GLY A 100 3.08 -0.41 -5.21
C GLY A 100 2.64 -1.42 -4.14
N TRP A 101 2.85 -1.08 -2.89
CA TRP A 101 2.33 -1.83 -1.74
C TRP A 101 2.15 -0.92 -0.53
N VAL A 102 1.49 -1.43 0.49
CA VAL A 102 1.28 -0.73 1.77
C VAL A 102 2.15 -1.35 2.84
N ILE A 103 2.81 -0.54 3.62
CA ILE A 103 3.56 -0.96 4.82
C ILE A 103 2.98 -0.34 6.08
N THR A 104 3.17 -1.01 7.20
CA THR A 104 2.76 -0.51 8.50
C THR A 104 3.67 0.61 8.97
N ARG A 105 3.11 1.68 9.51
CA ARG A 105 3.90 2.70 10.20
C ARG A 105 4.57 2.12 11.45
N SER A 106 5.77 2.62 11.74
CA SER A 106 6.59 2.13 12.86
C SER A 106 5.89 2.24 14.23
N THR A 107 5.01 3.22 14.40
CA THR A 107 4.24 3.38 15.64
C THR A 107 3.29 2.20 15.85
N LEU A 108 2.58 1.75 14.82
CA LEU A 108 1.70 0.60 14.90
C LEU A 108 2.52 -0.68 15.16
N ASN A 109 3.58 -0.90 14.37
CA ASN A 109 4.46 -2.06 14.51
C ASN A 109 4.95 -2.26 15.95
N ARG A 110 5.42 -1.18 16.58
CA ARG A 110 5.94 -1.24 17.97
C ARG A 110 4.86 -1.47 19.01
N ASN A 111 3.60 -1.34 18.66
CA ASN A 111 2.45 -1.57 19.53
C ASN A 111 1.67 -2.83 19.16
N GLY A 112 2.27 -3.73 18.37
CA GLY A 112 1.66 -5.01 18.02
C GLY A 112 0.51 -4.94 17.03
N LEU A 113 0.48 -3.88 16.21
CA LEU A 113 -0.46 -3.75 15.10
C LEU A 113 0.31 -3.82 13.78
N PHE A 114 -0.12 -4.68 12.88
CA PHE A 114 0.55 -4.91 11.60
C PHE A 114 -0.43 -4.79 10.44
N ILE A 115 -0.05 -4.06 9.41
CA ILE A 115 -0.79 -4.02 8.15
C ILE A 115 0.02 -4.78 7.10
N THR A 116 -0.59 -5.79 6.51
CA THR A 116 -0.03 -6.54 5.39
C THR A 116 -0.88 -6.30 4.15
N SER A 117 -0.25 -6.05 3.01
CA SER A 117 -0.95 -5.89 1.74
C SER A 117 -0.41 -6.83 0.69
N GLY A 118 -1.19 -7.03 -0.37
CA GLY A 118 -0.70 -7.55 -1.64
C GLY A 118 0.12 -6.50 -2.39
N LEU A 119 0.65 -6.90 -3.52
CA LEU A 119 1.23 -6.01 -4.51
C LEU A 119 0.11 -5.37 -5.32
N TYR A 120 0.19 -4.08 -5.58
CA TYR A 120 -0.66 -3.36 -6.52
C TYR A 120 0.05 -3.28 -7.86
N ASP A 121 -0.51 -3.94 -8.85
CA ASP A 121 0.09 -4.09 -10.16
C ASP A 121 0.04 -2.79 -10.99
N SER A 122 0.83 -2.78 -12.04
CA SER A 122 0.84 -1.74 -13.07
C SER A 122 -0.57 -1.50 -13.62
N GLY A 123 -0.98 -0.25 -13.72
CA GLY A 123 -2.30 0.14 -14.16
C GLY A 123 -3.40 0.03 -13.09
N TYR A 124 -3.11 -0.44 -11.86
CA TYR A 124 -4.10 -0.44 -10.78
C TYR A 124 -4.60 0.97 -10.48
N HIS A 125 -5.92 1.11 -10.38
CA HIS A 125 -6.55 2.36 -9.95
C HIS A 125 -7.67 2.05 -8.96
N GLY A 126 -7.50 2.45 -7.71
CA GLY A 126 -8.49 2.18 -6.68
C GLY A 126 -8.00 2.46 -5.26
N VAL A 127 -8.82 2.08 -4.29
CA VAL A 127 -8.51 2.20 -2.86
C VAL A 127 -7.45 1.19 -2.48
N MET A 128 -6.47 1.61 -1.69
CA MET A 128 -5.50 0.69 -1.10
C MET A 128 -6.11 -0.01 0.12
N ALA A 129 -5.89 -1.31 0.21
CA ALA A 129 -6.42 -2.17 1.27
C ALA A 129 -5.35 -3.12 1.78
N GLY A 130 -5.60 -3.70 2.95
CA GLY A 130 -4.73 -4.70 3.53
C GLY A 130 -5.39 -5.46 4.66
N ALA A 131 -4.69 -6.42 5.25
CA ALA A 131 -5.10 -7.04 6.49
C ALA A 131 -4.44 -6.29 7.66
N LEU A 132 -5.27 -5.80 8.59
CA LEU A 132 -4.82 -5.24 9.85
C LEU A 132 -4.87 -6.34 10.92
N HIS A 133 -3.72 -6.65 11.49
CA HIS A 133 -3.58 -7.59 12.60
C HIS A 133 -3.44 -6.79 13.90
N VAL A 134 -4.26 -7.09 14.88
CA VAL A 134 -4.25 -6.50 16.23
C VAL A 134 -3.83 -7.60 17.20
N GLU A 135 -2.53 -7.64 17.55
CA GLU A 135 -1.94 -8.73 18.36
C GLU A 135 -1.53 -8.29 19.78
N GLY A 136 -1.22 -7.02 19.96
CA GLY A 136 -0.69 -6.48 21.21
C GLY A 136 -1.73 -6.19 22.30
N GLY A 137 -3.01 -6.52 22.09
CA GLY A 137 -4.14 -6.16 22.94
C GLY A 137 -5.12 -5.22 22.22
N PRO A 138 -6.20 -4.77 22.89
CA PRO A 138 -7.18 -3.87 22.28
C PRO A 138 -6.55 -2.58 21.78
N ALA A 139 -7.03 -2.09 20.66
CA ALA A 139 -6.53 -0.87 20.03
C ALA A 139 -7.65 0.17 19.84
N LYS A 140 -7.29 1.44 19.98
CA LYS A 140 -8.14 2.58 19.67
C LYS A 140 -7.47 3.38 18.56
N ILE A 141 -8.09 3.45 17.39
CA ILE A 141 -7.56 4.10 16.20
C ILE A 141 -8.51 5.21 15.78
N GLU A 142 -8.01 6.43 15.68
CA GLU A 142 -8.80 7.56 15.18
C GLU A 142 -9.09 7.36 13.69
N LYS A 143 -10.33 7.63 13.28
CA LYS A 143 -10.71 7.64 11.87
C LYS A 143 -9.91 8.72 11.13
N SER A 144 -9.52 8.43 9.91
CA SER A 144 -8.70 9.34 9.07
C SER A 144 -7.31 9.66 9.63
N CYS A 145 -6.84 8.95 10.68
CA CYS A 145 -5.43 9.06 11.10
C CYS A 145 -4.51 8.31 10.12
N ALA A 146 -3.26 8.74 10.10
CA ALA A 146 -2.22 8.08 9.30
C ALA A 146 -1.75 6.79 9.98
N ALA A 147 -2.18 5.63 9.51
CA ALA A 147 -1.87 4.31 10.08
C ALA A 147 -0.91 3.46 9.22
N ALA A 148 -0.87 3.71 7.94
CA ALA A 148 -0.02 3.00 6.99
C ALA A 148 0.82 3.99 6.18
N SER A 149 1.79 3.47 5.44
CA SER A 149 2.56 4.26 4.48
C SER A 149 2.65 3.50 3.17
N SER A 150 2.51 4.20 2.06
CA SER A 150 2.85 3.66 0.75
C SER A 150 4.32 4.00 0.49
N PRO A 151 5.21 3.00 0.43
CA PRO A 151 6.58 3.24 -0.01
C PRO A 151 6.58 3.67 -1.47
N PRO A 152 7.74 4.13 -1.99
CA PRO A 152 7.85 4.53 -3.37
C PRO A 152 7.36 3.44 -4.30
N ILE A 153 6.58 3.82 -5.30
CA ILE A 153 6.22 2.94 -6.40
C ILE A 153 7.51 2.54 -7.12
N THR A 154 7.81 1.26 -7.15
CA THR A 154 9.03 0.75 -7.79
C THR A 154 8.77 0.32 -9.23
N PRO A 155 9.73 0.49 -10.16
CA PRO A 155 9.63 -0.09 -11.48
C PRO A 155 9.43 -1.60 -11.41
N THR A 156 8.56 -2.14 -12.24
CA THR A 156 8.37 -3.58 -12.40
C THR A 156 9.58 -4.21 -13.12
N LEU A 157 9.72 -5.53 -12.97
CA LEU A 157 10.80 -6.29 -13.63
C LEU A 157 10.80 -6.15 -15.15
N ASP A 158 9.66 -5.88 -15.77
CA ASP A 158 9.56 -5.63 -17.22
C ASP A 158 10.34 -4.38 -17.67
N GLY A 159 10.50 -3.42 -16.78
CA GLY A 159 11.42 -2.29 -16.98
C GLY A 159 12.90 -2.66 -16.84
N ILE A 160 13.22 -3.86 -16.30
CA ILE A 160 14.57 -4.35 -16.05
C ILE A 160 15.00 -5.41 -17.09
N THR A 161 14.05 -6.08 -17.75
CA THR A 161 14.34 -7.20 -18.70
C THR A 161 14.98 -6.79 -20.02
N ASN A 162 15.15 -5.51 -20.28
CA ASN A 162 15.98 -5.05 -21.41
C ASN A 162 17.49 -5.06 -21.12
N PHE A 163 17.94 -5.65 -20.01
CA PHE A 163 19.34 -5.77 -19.64
C PHE A 163 19.88 -7.19 -19.85
N GLY A 164 19.72 -7.81 -21.00
CA GLY A 164 20.32 -9.12 -21.13
C GLY A 164 20.15 -9.86 -22.44
N GLN A 165 19.56 -9.30 -23.45
CA GLN A 165 19.58 -9.90 -24.78
C GLN A 165 20.65 -9.24 -25.65
N SER A 166 21.91 -9.62 -25.39
CA SER A 166 22.94 -9.59 -26.42
C SER A 166 22.65 -10.75 -27.36
N SER A 167 22.21 -10.44 -28.59
CA SER A 167 22.12 -11.40 -29.67
C SER A 167 23.47 -12.13 -29.84
N PRO A 168 23.48 -13.46 -29.94
CA PRO A 168 24.68 -14.14 -30.42
C PRO A 168 24.89 -13.83 -31.91
N ALA A 169 26.13 -13.55 -32.22
CA ALA A 169 26.63 -13.38 -33.58
C ALA A 169 26.53 -14.66 -34.41
#